data_d5a731703387af12e2ee2e4bfb479219
#
_entry.id   d5a731703387af12e2ee2e4bfb479219
#
_cell.length_a   1.000
_cell.length_b   1.000
_cell.length_c   1.000
_cell.angle_alpha   90.00
_cell.angle_beta   90.00
_cell.angle_gamma   90.00
#
_symmetry.space_group_name_H-M   'P 1'
#
loop_
_entity.id
_entity.type
_entity.pdbx_description
1 polymer ?
#
loop_
_entity_poly.entity_id
_entity_poly.type
_entity_poly.pdbx_seq_one_letter_code
_entity_poly.pdbx_strand_id
1 'polypeptide(L)'
;MGNCKSSSRALLGKAHVVPDAEWRMQDFGKTHVPDLEWRIHDFSSLLETGAKAATSATFHCSGYNWQLQVIPMHKETGYETPYVALRLMTSPERMVPGHTMHVVFELSIYNHSKGMYCGCKASYNFHFKNSYSKEHCLIPLQELMKSSTFLVDDSCVFGVDILKIDVSSPEKKAVVVQKKATTVQNLFVQKKGFVKGTYTWNVNNFLELDTDNFVRSPTFEVGGHKWYVGMYPHGDKYSTDCISLYLCLDASDELRLDSEKVFIMTLSILDQKNGKHLTATSGLWVCNKGCGWGWPNFFGLKKLKEPSGGYVVGSSCVVKADVTIIGSSNDG
;
A
#
# COMPACT_ATOMS: atom_id res chain seq x y z
N MET A 1 47.35 -46.93 30.74
CA MET A 1 46.14 -47.78 30.80
C MET A 1 44.98 -46.85 31.11
N GLY A 2 43.94 -46.85 30.37
CA GLY A 2 42.71 -46.12 30.68
C GLY A 2 42.25 -45.14 29.58
N ASN A 3 41.75 -45.69 28.48
CA ASN A 3 41.02 -44.91 27.45
C ASN A 3 39.72 -44.38 28.02
N CYS A 4 39.50 -43.07 27.94
CA CYS A 4 38.19 -42.47 28.09
C CYS A 4 37.79 -41.85 26.76
N LYS A 5 36.91 -42.56 26.00
CA LYS A 5 36.24 -42.04 24.81
C LYS A 5 35.10 -41.16 25.28
N SER A 6 35.21 -39.87 25.05
CA SER A 6 34.06 -38.95 25.18
C SER A 6 33.25 -38.97 23.89
N SER A 7 32.08 -39.54 23.96
CA SER A 7 31.07 -39.56 22.88
C SER A 7 30.30 -38.23 22.90
N SER A 8 30.61 -37.33 21.96
CA SER A 8 29.83 -36.12 21.75
C SER A 8 28.57 -36.51 21.00
N ARG A 9 27.46 -36.69 21.69
CA ARG A 9 26.12 -36.76 21.08
C ARG A 9 25.69 -35.34 20.69
N ALA A 10 25.71 -35.06 19.41
CA ALA A 10 25.07 -33.90 18.87
C ALA A 10 23.56 -34.02 19.14
N LEU A 11 23.05 -33.12 19.97
CA LEU A 11 21.61 -32.90 20.15
C LEU A 11 21.14 -32.13 18.90
N LEU A 12 20.65 -32.90 17.93
CA LEU A 12 19.79 -32.35 16.85
C LEU A 12 18.53 -31.85 17.56
N GLY A 13 18.46 -30.54 17.74
CA GLY A 13 17.23 -29.84 18.15
C GLY A 13 16.16 -30.17 17.15
N LYS A 14 15.14 -30.94 17.56
CA LYS A 14 13.89 -31.06 16.84
C LYS A 14 13.34 -29.64 16.70
N ALA A 15 13.30 -29.12 15.46
CA ALA A 15 12.50 -27.96 15.17
C ALA A 15 11.08 -28.27 15.66
N HIS A 16 10.61 -27.53 16.65
CA HIS A 16 9.20 -27.55 17.01
C HIS A 16 8.46 -27.01 15.80
N VAL A 17 7.92 -27.90 15.00
CA VAL A 17 6.86 -27.60 14.04
C VAL A 17 5.69 -27.14 14.92
N VAL A 18 5.49 -25.86 15.03
CA VAL A 18 4.25 -25.31 15.59
C VAL A 18 3.14 -25.84 14.68
N PRO A 19 2.14 -26.58 15.19
CA PRO A 19 1.03 -27.05 14.37
C PRO A 19 0.44 -25.82 13.70
N ASP A 20 0.09 -25.92 12.41
CA ASP A 20 -0.61 -24.85 11.67
C ASP A 20 -1.69 -24.29 12.57
N ALA A 21 -1.44 -23.08 13.10
CA ALA A 21 -2.41 -22.40 13.94
C ALA A 21 -3.64 -22.26 13.04
N GLU A 22 -4.73 -22.95 13.38
CA GLU A 22 -5.98 -22.92 12.62
C GLU A 22 -6.31 -21.44 12.39
N TRP A 23 -6.08 -20.94 11.16
CA TRP A 23 -6.57 -19.64 10.76
C TRP A 23 -8.09 -19.66 10.94
N ARG A 24 -8.58 -18.88 11.88
CA ARG A 24 -10.01 -18.84 12.21
C ARG A 24 -10.58 -17.52 11.73
N MET A 25 -11.11 -17.54 10.53
CA MET A 25 -12.04 -16.48 10.13
C MET A 25 -13.38 -16.70 10.85
N GLN A 26 -13.90 -15.59 11.37
CA GLN A 26 -15.22 -15.56 11.98
C GLN A 26 -16.27 -15.29 10.87
N ASP A 27 -17.35 -16.06 10.88
CA ASP A 27 -18.51 -15.79 10.02
C ASP A 27 -19.29 -14.58 10.56
N PHE A 28 -19.50 -13.55 9.75
CA PHE A 28 -20.21 -12.32 10.18
C PHE A 28 -21.73 -12.38 10.01
N GLY A 29 -22.25 -13.47 9.40
CA GLY A 29 -23.67 -13.68 9.15
C GLY A 29 -24.15 -13.07 7.83
N LYS A 30 -25.35 -13.54 7.39
CA LYS A 30 -25.88 -13.19 6.05
C LYS A 30 -26.38 -11.74 5.93
N THR A 31 -26.64 -11.08 7.06
CA THR A 31 -27.12 -9.69 7.09
C THR A 31 -25.98 -8.67 7.19
N HIS A 32 -24.73 -9.16 7.30
CA HIS A 32 -23.57 -8.28 7.33
C HIS A 32 -23.35 -7.62 5.98
N VAL A 33 -23.26 -6.30 5.97
CA VAL A 33 -23.06 -5.47 4.78
C VAL A 33 -21.87 -4.55 5.06
N PRO A 34 -20.73 -4.71 4.38
CA PRO A 34 -19.55 -3.89 4.60
C PRO A 34 -19.74 -2.46 4.08
N ASP A 35 -18.97 -1.50 4.61
CA ASP A 35 -18.90 -0.12 4.08
C ASP A 35 -18.22 -0.07 2.71
N LEU A 36 -17.23 -0.96 2.46
CA LEU A 36 -16.60 -1.18 1.16
C LEU A 36 -16.69 -2.66 0.79
N GLU A 37 -17.17 -2.94 -0.41
CA GLU A 37 -16.99 -4.20 -1.13
C GLU A 37 -15.99 -3.98 -2.28
N TRP A 38 -14.85 -4.67 -2.24
CA TRP A 38 -13.81 -4.53 -3.24
C TRP A 38 -13.56 -5.85 -3.96
N ARG A 39 -13.91 -5.90 -5.24
CA ARG A 39 -13.77 -7.07 -6.11
C ARG A 39 -12.48 -6.98 -6.88
N ILE A 40 -11.61 -7.96 -6.71
CA ILE A 40 -10.37 -8.10 -7.46
C ILE A 40 -10.55 -9.22 -8.48
N HIS A 41 -10.57 -8.85 -9.75
CA HIS A 41 -10.66 -9.77 -10.88
C HIS A 41 -9.25 -10.15 -11.36
N ASP A 42 -9.12 -11.39 -11.89
CA ASP A 42 -7.84 -11.94 -12.31
C ASP A 42 -6.78 -11.93 -11.19
N PHE A 43 -7.16 -12.47 -10.02
CA PHE A 43 -6.34 -12.44 -8.80
C PHE A 43 -4.98 -13.14 -9.00
N SER A 44 -4.92 -14.21 -9.81
CA SER A 44 -3.66 -14.86 -10.16
C SER A 44 -2.70 -13.93 -10.90
N SER A 45 -3.22 -13.06 -11.78
CA SER A 45 -2.42 -12.03 -12.44
C SER A 45 -1.87 -10.98 -11.47
N LEU A 46 -2.61 -10.67 -10.39
CA LEU A 46 -2.11 -9.80 -9.32
C LEU A 46 -0.83 -10.39 -8.69
N LEU A 47 -0.78 -11.70 -8.46
CA LEU A 47 0.42 -12.37 -7.92
C LEU A 47 1.61 -12.27 -8.87
N GLU A 48 1.37 -12.36 -10.19
CA GLU A 48 2.41 -12.26 -11.23
C GLU A 48 3.01 -10.86 -11.36
N THR A 49 2.30 -9.81 -10.92
CA THR A 49 2.83 -8.44 -10.96
C THR A 49 4.04 -8.24 -10.05
N GLY A 50 4.22 -9.10 -9.05
CA GLY A 50 5.20 -8.93 -7.99
C GLY A 50 4.88 -7.75 -7.04
N ALA A 51 3.69 -7.16 -7.14
CA ALA A 51 3.26 -6.09 -6.25
C ALA A 51 3.17 -6.57 -4.81
N LYS A 52 3.76 -5.82 -3.90
CA LYS A 52 3.71 -6.14 -2.47
C LYS A 52 2.30 -6.01 -1.89
N ALA A 53 1.51 -5.11 -2.44
CA ALA A 53 0.15 -4.83 -2.00
C ALA A 53 -0.67 -4.18 -3.13
N ALA A 54 -1.98 -4.36 -3.09
CA ALA A 54 -2.96 -3.62 -3.89
C ALA A 54 -3.80 -2.74 -2.97
N THR A 55 -4.11 -1.52 -3.40
CA THR A 55 -4.86 -0.54 -2.61
C THR A 55 -6.12 -0.14 -3.35
N SER A 56 -7.27 -0.17 -2.66
CA SER A 56 -8.56 0.26 -3.22
C SER A 56 -8.57 1.76 -3.53
N ALA A 57 -9.52 2.21 -4.32
CA ALA A 57 -9.86 3.63 -4.35
C ALA A 57 -10.36 4.09 -2.97
N THR A 58 -10.40 5.41 -2.76
CA THR A 58 -10.87 5.98 -1.50
C THR A 58 -12.37 5.79 -1.35
N PHE A 59 -12.80 5.29 -0.19
CA PHE A 59 -14.20 5.30 0.20
C PHE A 59 -14.43 6.20 1.42
N HIS A 60 -15.65 6.68 1.59
CA HIS A 60 -15.99 7.64 2.63
C HIS A 60 -16.89 6.99 3.68
N CYS A 61 -16.43 6.96 4.92
CA CYS A 61 -17.25 6.53 6.06
C CYS A 61 -17.07 7.47 7.23
N SER A 62 -18.20 7.89 7.83
CA SER A 62 -18.24 8.69 9.08
C SER A 62 -17.36 9.96 9.06
N GLY A 63 -17.28 10.64 7.91
CA GLY A 63 -16.53 11.89 7.74
C GLY A 63 -15.05 11.72 7.45
N TYR A 64 -14.54 10.49 7.37
CA TYR A 64 -13.14 10.18 7.05
C TYR A 64 -13.01 9.49 5.71
N ASN A 65 -11.81 9.59 5.14
CA ASN A 65 -11.40 8.95 3.91
C ASN A 65 -10.62 7.68 4.25
N TRP A 66 -11.06 6.54 3.72
CA TRP A 66 -10.50 5.23 3.98
C TRP A 66 -10.09 4.54 2.69
N GLN A 67 -9.14 3.63 2.81
CA GLN A 67 -8.73 2.71 1.76
C GLN A 67 -8.48 1.33 2.37
N LEU A 68 -8.83 0.28 1.64
CA LEU A 68 -8.49 -1.09 1.97
C LEU A 68 -7.24 -1.49 1.19
N GLN A 69 -6.29 -2.11 1.87
CA GLN A 69 -5.12 -2.67 1.21
C GLN A 69 -5.11 -4.19 1.38
N VAL A 70 -4.94 -4.89 0.25
CA VAL A 70 -4.74 -6.35 0.16
C VAL A 70 -3.26 -6.61 -0.05
N ILE A 71 -2.67 -7.46 0.77
CA ILE A 71 -1.27 -7.90 0.70
C ILE A 71 -1.30 -9.39 0.35
N PRO A 72 -1.17 -9.74 -0.96
CA PRO A 72 -1.48 -11.08 -1.42
C PRO A 72 -0.45 -12.14 -1.01
N MET A 73 0.78 -11.74 -0.67
CA MET A 73 1.86 -12.63 -0.26
C MET A 73 2.52 -12.17 1.04
N HIS A 74 1.71 -11.88 2.06
CA HIS A 74 2.22 -11.47 3.36
C HIS A 74 2.92 -12.65 4.06
N LYS A 75 4.16 -12.41 4.51
CA LYS A 75 4.93 -13.37 5.31
C LYS A 75 4.96 -12.90 6.75
N GLU A 76 4.28 -13.61 7.60
CA GLU A 76 4.32 -13.36 9.04
C GLU A 76 5.40 -14.21 9.68
N THR A 77 6.05 -13.67 10.73
CA THR A 77 7.12 -14.37 11.46
C THR A 77 6.57 -15.63 12.11
N GLY A 78 7.20 -16.77 11.83
CA GLY A 78 6.81 -18.07 12.38
C GLY A 78 5.89 -18.90 11.48
N TYR A 79 5.49 -18.37 10.31
CA TYR A 79 4.71 -19.11 9.32
C TYR A 79 5.54 -19.42 8.08
N GLU A 80 5.48 -20.66 7.61
CA GLU A 80 6.20 -21.09 6.39
C GLU A 80 5.51 -20.64 5.11
N THR A 81 4.18 -20.59 5.12
CA THR A 81 3.36 -20.24 3.96
C THR A 81 2.92 -18.78 4.00
N PRO A 82 2.90 -18.07 2.85
CA PRO A 82 2.38 -16.71 2.79
C PRO A 82 0.86 -16.70 2.98
N TYR A 83 0.36 -15.60 3.54
CA TYR A 83 -1.06 -15.33 3.73
C TYR A 83 -1.52 -14.21 2.82
N VAL A 84 -2.80 -14.21 2.47
CA VAL A 84 -3.49 -13.01 2.04
C VAL A 84 -3.88 -12.24 3.29
N ALA A 85 -3.28 -11.05 3.45
CA ALA A 85 -3.54 -10.18 4.57
C ALA A 85 -4.21 -8.89 4.12
N LEU A 86 -5.00 -8.30 5.02
CA LEU A 86 -5.64 -7.01 4.83
C LEU A 86 -5.15 -6.00 5.85
N ARG A 87 -5.17 -4.73 5.48
CA ARG A 87 -5.06 -3.61 6.42
C ARG A 87 -5.92 -2.43 6.00
N LEU A 88 -6.38 -1.68 6.99
CA LEU A 88 -7.12 -0.45 6.79
C LEU A 88 -6.15 0.74 6.77
N MET A 89 -6.41 1.68 5.87
CA MET A 89 -5.67 2.93 5.75
C MET A 89 -6.63 4.10 5.83
N THR A 90 -6.14 5.25 6.32
CA THR A 90 -6.89 6.51 6.32
C THR A 90 -6.03 7.65 5.81
N SER A 91 -6.65 8.64 5.16
CA SER A 91 -5.94 9.86 4.78
C SER A 91 -5.62 10.71 6.01
N PRO A 92 -4.37 11.15 6.20
CA PRO A 92 -3.99 12.01 7.31
C PRO A 92 -4.55 13.43 7.20
N GLU A 93 -5.13 13.82 6.06
CA GLU A 93 -5.57 15.20 5.79
C GLU A 93 -6.62 15.73 6.76
N ARG A 94 -7.46 14.84 7.30
CA ARG A 94 -8.49 15.17 8.29
C ARG A 94 -8.09 14.86 9.72
N MET A 95 -6.86 14.45 9.94
CA MET A 95 -6.32 14.13 11.26
C MET A 95 -5.66 15.38 11.85
N VAL A 96 -6.09 15.77 13.04
CA VAL A 96 -5.47 16.88 13.75
C VAL A 96 -4.15 16.43 14.38
N PRO A 97 -3.02 17.13 14.14
CA PRO A 97 -1.76 16.81 14.81
C PRO A 97 -1.91 16.75 16.34
N GLY A 98 -1.36 15.70 16.96
CA GLY A 98 -1.47 15.46 18.40
C GLY A 98 -2.75 14.71 18.82
N HIS A 99 -3.71 14.50 17.94
CA HIS A 99 -4.89 13.68 18.22
C HIS A 99 -4.70 12.24 17.76
N THR A 100 -5.33 11.32 18.46
CA THR A 100 -5.38 9.90 18.11
C THR A 100 -6.84 9.53 17.82
N MET A 101 -7.04 8.76 16.75
CA MET A 101 -8.34 8.21 16.39
C MET A 101 -8.31 6.69 16.60
N HIS A 102 -9.03 6.23 17.63
CA HIS A 102 -9.23 4.80 17.88
C HIS A 102 -10.38 4.30 17.00
N VAL A 103 -10.11 3.32 16.16
CA VAL A 103 -11.09 2.76 15.22
C VAL A 103 -11.23 1.26 15.46
N VAL A 104 -12.46 0.79 15.56
CA VAL A 104 -12.81 -0.63 15.56
C VAL A 104 -13.43 -0.94 14.21
N PHE A 105 -12.93 -1.99 13.55
CA PHE A 105 -13.35 -2.34 12.20
C PHE A 105 -13.30 -3.86 11.98
N GLU A 106 -13.97 -4.32 10.93
CA GLU A 106 -13.93 -5.70 10.46
C GLU A 106 -13.28 -5.76 9.07
N LEU A 107 -12.40 -6.72 8.87
CA LEU A 107 -11.75 -7.04 7.59
C LEU A 107 -12.20 -8.43 7.17
N SER A 108 -12.64 -8.57 5.91
CA SER A 108 -13.32 -9.78 5.48
C SER A 108 -13.05 -10.15 4.02
N ILE A 109 -13.39 -11.42 3.71
CA ILE A 109 -13.47 -11.98 2.37
C ILE A 109 -14.85 -12.64 2.21
N TYR A 110 -15.46 -12.53 1.03
CA TYR A 110 -16.78 -13.10 0.77
C TYR A 110 -16.70 -14.58 0.46
N ASN A 111 -17.49 -15.38 1.18
CA ASN A 111 -17.67 -16.81 0.94
C ASN A 111 -18.91 -17.02 0.05
N HIS A 112 -18.69 -17.32 -1.22
CA HIS A 112 -19.75 -17.50 -2.22
C HIS A 112 -20.68 -18.67 -1.90
N SER A 113 -20.17 -19.76 -1.33
CA SER A 113 -20.99 -20.93 -1.01
C SER A 113 -21.90 -20.71 0.17
N LYS A 114 -21.46 -19.90 1.15
CA LYS A 114 -22.27 -19.55 2.32
C LYS A 114 -23.12 -18.29 2.09
N GLY A 115 -22.80 -17.49 1.08
CA GLY A 115 -23.45 -16.19 0.83
C GLY A 115 -23.20 -15.17 1.95
N MET A 116 -21.99 -15.13 2.53
CA MET A 116 -21.66 -14.25 3.64
C MET A 116 -20.18 -13.89 3.68
N TYR A 117 -19.85 -12.81 4.38
CA TYR A 117 -18.49 -12.42 4.67
C TYR A 117 -17.91 -13.19 5.86
N CYS A 118 -16.63 -13.53 5.75
CA CYS A 118 -15.85 -14.17 6.80
C CYS A 118 -14.55 -13.39 7.00
N GLY A 119 -14.14 -13.21 8.25
CA GLY A 119 -12.95 -12.40 8.48
C GLY A 119 -12.59 -12.24 9.95
N CYS A 120 -12.00 -11.11 10.29
CA CYS A 120 -11.59 -10.79 11.65
C CYS A 120 -12.02 -9.38 12.06
N LYS A 121 -12.32 -9.22 13.34
CA LYS A 121 -12.52 -7.92 13.97
C LYS A 121 -11.20 -7.42 14.53
N ALA A 122 -10.89 -6.15 14.26
CA ALA A 122 -9.66 -5.50 14.67
C ALA A 122 -9.90 -4.12 15.24
N SER A 123 -8.88 -3.57 15.90
CA SER A 123 -8.87 -2.17 16.31
C SER A 123 -7.48 -1.57 16.14
N TYR A 124 -7.43 -0.27 15.87
CA TYR A 124 -6.17 0.43 15.70
C TYR A 124 -6.27 1.90 16.10
N ASN A 125 -5.15 2.44 16.58
CA ASN A 125 -5.02 3.85 16.93
C ASN A 125 -4.30 4.58 15.79
N PHE A 126 -5.08 5.24 14.94
CA PHE A 126 -4.56 6.06 13.86
C PHE A 126 -4.14 7.43 14.40
N HIS A 127 -3.05 7.96 13.88
CA HIS A 127 -2.62 9.33 14.13
C HIS A 127 -1.90 9.90 12.92
N PHE A 128 -1.71 11.22 12.90
CA PHE A 128 -1.17 11.96 11.75
C PHE A 128 0.08 11.35 11.10
N LYS A 129 0.99 10.77 11.89
CA LYS A 129 2.21 10.12 11.39
C LYS A 129 2.06 8.61 11.12
N ASN A 130 0.94 8.04 11.47
CA ASN A 130 0.68 6.60 11.31
C ASN A 130 -0.76 6.36 10.87
N SER A 131 -0.95 6.36 9.55
CA SER A 131 -2.23 6.25 8.86
C SER A 131 -2.56 4.82 8.39
N TYR A 132 -1.80 3.83 8.83
CA TYR A 132 -1.97 2.42 8.45
C TYR A 132 -2.22 1.57 9.69
N SER A 133 -3.23 0.68 9.64
CA SER A 133 -3.37 -0.38 10.65
C SER A 133 -2.26 -1.43 10.50
N LYS A 134 -2.17 -2.35 11.46
CA LYS A 134 -1.39 -3.58 11.26
C LYS A 134 -2.02 -4.41 10.15
N GLU A 135 -1.22 -5.28 9.56
CA GLU A 135 -1.66 -6.33 8.65
C GLU A 135 -2.39 -7.42 9.46
N HIS A 136 -3.50 -7.89 8.93
CA HIS A 136 -4.30 -8.97 9.51
C HIS A 136 -4.39 -10.11 8.50
N CYS A 137 -3.76 -11.24 8.81
CA CYS A 137 -3.81 -12.45 7.99
C CYS A 137 -5.24 -12.99 7.96
N LEU A 138 -5.82 -13.16 6.77
CA LEU A 138 -7.14 -13.75 6.60
C LEU A 138 -7.09 -15.23 6.28
N ILE A 139 -6.39 -15.59 5.20
CA ILE A 139 -6.37 -16.93 4.64
C ILE A 139 -4.98 -17.25 4.11
N PRO A 140 -4.44 -18.47 4.31
CA PRO A 140 -3.24 -18.92 3.62
C PRO A 140 -3.40 -18.80 2.11
N LEU A 141 -2.42 -18.24 1.41
CA LEU A 141 -2.50 -18.03 -0.03
C LEU A 141 -2.78 -19.34 -0.79
N GLN A 142 -2.14 -20.43 -0.37
CA GLN A 142 -2.35 -21.75 -1.00
C GLN A 142 -3.79 -22.25 -0.84
N GLU A 143 -4.42 -21.99 0.30
CA GLU A 143 -5.82 -22.35 0.53
C GLU A 143 -6.76 -21.48 -0.31
N LEU A 144 -6.48 -20.17 -0.41
CA LEU A 144 -7.25 -19.30 -1.28
C LEU A 144 -7.20 -19.77 -2.73
N MET A 145 -6.00 -20.07 -3.26
CA MET A 145 -5.80 -20.47 -4.66
C MET A 145 -6.46 -21.80 -5.03
N LYS A 146 -6.76 -22.66 -4.04
CA LYS A 146 -7.49 -23.92 -4.24
C LYS A 146 -8.99 -23.79 -3.96
N SER A 147 -9.42 -22.67 -3.40
CA SER A 147 -10.77 -22.50 -2.89
C SER A 147 -11.75 -22.13 -4.01
N SER A 148 -12.76 -22.95 -4.23
CA SER A 148 -13.92 -22.61 -5.07
C SER A 148 -14.98 -21.77 -4.34
N THR A 149 -14.76 -21.45 -3.06
CA THR A 149 -15.71 -20.68 -2.24
C THR A 149 -15.30 -19.24 -2.04
N PHE A 150 -14.00 -18.95 -2.02
CA PHE A 150 -13.45 -17.60 -1.86
C PHE A 150 -12.86 -17.03 -3.16
N LEU A 151 -12.39 -17.90 -4.05
CA LEU A 151 -11.86 -17.56 -5.37
C LEU A 151 -12.78 -18.20 -6.45
N VAL A 152 -13.63 -17.39 -7.05
CA VAL A 152 -14.57 -17.81 -8.09
C VAL A 152 -14.21 -17.12 -9.39
N ASP A 153 -14.00 -17.90 -10.47
CA ASP A 153 -13.57 -17.39 -11.77
C ASP A 153 -12.35 -16.43 -11.66
N ASP A 154 -11.36 -16.85 -10.85
CA ASP A 154 -10.16 -16.06 -10.53
C ASP A 154 -10.46 -14.68 -9.93
N SER A 155 -11.59 -14.54 -9.25
CA SER A 155 -12.02 -13.29 -8.60
C SER A 155 -12.27 -13.48 -7.10
N CYS A 156 -11.77 -12.53 -6.30
CA CYS A 156 -11.99 -12.45 -4.86
C CYS A 156 -12.78 -11.18 -4.52
N VAL A 157 -13.60 -11.26 -3.49
CA VAL A 157 -14.33 -10.10 -2.95
C VAL A 157 -13.91 -9.86 -1.52
N PHE A 158 -13.28 -8.71 -1.26
CA PHE A 158 -12.85 -8.30 0.06
C PHE A 158 -13.80 -7.24 0.61
N GLY A 159 -13.94 -7.19 1.93
CA GLY A 159 -14.81 -6.23 2.60
C GLY A 159 -14.13 -5.56 3.78
N VAL A 160 -14.55 -4.33 4.07
CA VAL A 160 -14.25 -3.65 5.33
C VAL A 160 -15.50 -2.96 5.86
N ASP A 161 -15.72 -3.08 7.16
CA ASP A 161 -16.80 -2.41 7.90
C ASP A 161 -16.21 -1.63 9.07
N ILE A 162 -16.51 -0.33 9.16
CA ILE A 162 -16.11 0.55 10.26
C ILE A 162 -17.18 0.50 11.32
N LEU A 163 -16.86 -0.07 12.48
CA LEU A 163 -17.84 -0.29 13.55
C LEU A 163 -17.91 0.87 14.55
N LYS A 164 -16.75 1.49 14.82
CA LYS A 164 -16.64 2.54 15.85
C LYS A 164 -15.46 3.45 15.58
N ILE A 165 -15.63 4.73 15.83
CA ILE A 165 -14.57 5.75 15.78
C ILE A 165 -14.65 6.57 17.06
N ASP A 166 -13.56 6.57 17.84
CA ASP A 166 -13.37 7.43 19.00
C ASP A 166 -12.19 8.37 18.77
N VAL A 167 -12.41 9.66 18.80
CA VAL A 167 -11.33 10.66 18.63
C VAL A 167 -10.94 11.20 20.00
N SER A 168 -9.64 11.09 20.33
CA SER A 168 -9.10 11.74 21.52
C SER A 168 -9.01 13.24 21.28
N SER A 169 -10.02 13.96 21.72
CA SER A 169 -10.03 15.44 21.78
C SER A 169 -10.33 15.86 23.23
N PRO A 170 -10.03 17.13 23.64
CA PRO A 170 -10.43 17.65 24.93
C PRO A 170 -11.94 17.51 25.19
N GLU A 171 -12.74 17.51 24.12
CA GLU A 171 -14.19 17.28 24.13
C GLU A 171 -14.53 15.87 23.69
N LYS A 172 -14.06 14.81 24.29
CA LYS A 172 -14.33 13.40 23.96
C LYS A 172 -15.62 13.17 23.16
N LYS A 173 -15.56 13.29 21.86
CA LYS A 173 -16.72 13.03 20.97
C LYS A 173 -16.55 11.65 20.32
N ALA A 174 -17.37 10.69 20.74
CA ALA A 174 -17.57 9.49 19.95
C ALA A 174 -18.28 9.89 18.64
N VAL A 175 -17.69 9.53 17.51
CA VAL A 175 -18.35 9.73 16.21
C VAL A 175 -19.37 8.61 16.03
N VAL A 176 -20.65 8.97 15.92
CA VAL A 176 -21.68 7.99 15.59
C VAL A 176 -21.44 7.52 14.15
N VAL A 177 -21.11 6.24 14.00
CA VAL A 177 -20.94 5.64 12.67
C VAL A 177 -22.30 5.58 12.00
N GLN A 178 -22.50 6.41 10.99
CA GLN A 178 -23.69 6.36 10.15
C GLN A 178 -23.47 5.36 9.03
N LYS A 179 -24.18 4.26 9.05
CA LYS A 179 -24.19 3.31 7.94
C LYS A 179 -24.80 3.96 6.69
N LYS A 180 -24.00 4.06 5.64
CA LYS A 180 -24.42 4.45 4.29
C LYS A 180 -24.58 3.20 3.42
N ALA A 181 -24.99 3.39 2.17
CA ALA A 181 -24.92 2.33 1.17
C ALA A 181 -23.48 1.86 1.00
N THR A 182 -23.30 0.55 0.78
CA THR A 182 -21.99 -0.05 0.49
C THR A 182 -21.36 0.63 -0.73
N THR A 183 -20.12 1.03 -0.60
CA THR A 183 -19.31 1.42 -1.77
C THR A 183 -18.81 0.14 -2.43
N VAL A 184 -19.12 -0.05 -3.71
CA VAL A 184 -18.64 -1.19 -4.49
C VAL A 184 -17.54 -0.71 -5.44
N GLN A 185 -16.40 -1.40 -5.46
CA GLN A 185 -15.28 -1.09 -6.34
C GLN A 185 -14.78 -2.37 -7.00
N ASN A 186 -14.31 -2.25 -8.24
CA ASN A 186 -13.71 -3.33 -8.99
C ASN A 186 -12.28 -3.00 -9.36
N LEU A 187 -11.39 -3.97 -9.26
CA LEU A 187 -10.03 -3.95 -9.77
C LEU A 187 -9.92 -5.02 -10.87
N PHE A 188 -9.58 -4.61 -12.08
CA PHE A 188 -9.30 -5.49 -13.21
C PHE A 188 -7.80 -5.52 -13.48
N VAL A 189 -7.15 -6.64 -13.21
CA VAL A 189 -5.72 -6.82 -13.45
C VAL A 189 -5.51 -7.35 -14.86
N GLN A 190 -4.61 -6.72 -15.63
CA GLN A 190 -4.28 -7.20 -16.97
C GLN A 190 -3.56 -8.55 -16.92
N LYS A 191 -4.02 -9.53 -17.70
CA LYS A 191 -3.40 -10.86 -17.78
C LYS A 191 -2.03 -10.86 -18.48
N LYS A 192 -1.80 -9.94 -19.41
CA LYS A 192 -0.54 -9.82 -20.20
C LYS A 192 -0.34 -8.38 -20.70
N GLY A 193 0.92 -8.05 -21.03
CA GLY A 193 1.20 -6.83 -21.78
C GLY A 193 1.17 -5.55 -20.95
N PHE A 194 1.70 -5.57 -19.75
CA PHE A 194 1.84 -4.35 -18.93
C PHE A 194 2.59 -3.26 -19.68
N VAL A 195 2.00 -2.06 -19.73
CA VAL A 195 2.63 -0.90 -20.33
C VAL A 195 3.63 -0.32 -19.35
N LYS A 196 4.90 -0.27 -19.76
CA LYS A 196 5.99 0.25 -18.94
C LYS A 196 6.62 1.46 -19.58
N GLY A 197 6.99 2.43 -18.76
CA GLY A 197 7.75 3.59 -19.19
C GLY A 197 8.72 4.03 -18.10
N THR A 198 9.80 4.64 -18.53
CA THR A 198 10.87 5.18 -17.69
C THR A 198 11.12 6.63 -18.05
N TYR A 199 11.26 7.48 -17.05
CA TYR A 199 11.61 8.88 -17.19
C TYR A 199 12.76 9.24 -16.26
N THR A 200 13.70 10.04 -16.75
CA THR A 200 14.82 10.55 -15.96
C THR A 200 14.78 12.08 -15.96
N TRP A 201 14.79 12.63 -14.77
CA TRP A 201 14.74 14.08 -14.53
C TRP A 201 16.06 14.55 -13.94
N ASN A 202 16.80 15.37 -14.69
CA ASN A 202 17.99 16.06 -14.21
C ASN A 202 17.56 17.37 -13.52
N VAL A 203 17.68 17.40 -12.21
CA VAL A 203 17.38 18.59 -11.39
C VAL A 203 18.65 19.41 -11.26
N ASN A 204 18.81 20.41 -12.11
CA ASN A 204 19.93 21.35 -12.05
C ASN A 204 19.76 22.34 -10.89
N ASN A 205 20.85 22.84 -10.36
CA ASN A 205 20.86 23.79 -9.25
C ASN A 205 20.05 23.33 -8.03
N PHE A 206 20.10 22.01 -7.76
CA PHE A 206 19.32 21.38 -6.68
C PHE A 206 19.61 22.04 -5.31
N LEU A 207 20.86 22.46 -5.05
CA LEU A 207 21.24 23.08 -3.79
C LEU A 207 20.72 24.52 -3.62
N GLU A 208 20.27 25.16 -4.71
CA GLU A 208 19.73 26.52 -4.75
C GLU A 208 18.20 26.52 -4.80
N LEU A 209 17.57 25.34 -4.84
CA LEU A 209 16.11 25.27 -4.84
C LEU A 209 15.55 25.82 -3.53
N ASP A 210 14.51 26.66 -3.65
CA ASP A 210 13.81 27.22 -2.52
C ASP A 210 13.21 26.12 -1.63
N THR A 211 13.34 26.29 -0.33
CA THR A 211 13.05 25.26 0.67
C THR A 211 11.57 24.91 0.76
N ASP A 212 10.68 25.84 0.44
CA ASP A 212 9.25 25.72 0.73
C ASP A 212 8.39 25.46 -0.52
N ASN A 213 9.01 25.41 -1.71
CA ASN A 213 8.28 25.28 -2.96
C ASN A 213 8.28 23.86 -3.52
N PHE A 214 7.09 23.43 -3.94
CA PHE A 214 6.92 22.24 -4.76
C PHE A 214 7.56 22.45 -6.12
N VAL A 215 8.49 21.57 -6.47
CA VAL A 215 9.18 21.58 -7.77
C VAL A 215 8.63 20.45 -8.63
N ARG A 216 8.34 20.76 -9.88
CA ARG A 216 7.72 19.84 -10.83
C ARG A 216 8.67 19.55 -11.99
N SER A 217 8.80 18.28 -12.38
CA SER A 217 9.49 17.90 -13.63
C SER A 217 8.67 18.32 -14.86
N PRO A 218 9.27 18.38 -16.04
CA PRO A 218 8.52 18.28 -17.29
C PRO A 218 7.61 17.05 -17.29
N THR A 219 6.50 17.13 -18.05
CA THR A 219 5.62 15.99 -18.23
C THR A 219 6.25 14.95 -19.15
N PHE A 220 5.93 13.69 -18.89
CA PHE A 220 6.29 12.55 -19.74
C PHE A 220 5.07 11.65 -19.94
N GLU A 221 5.09 10.80 -20.94
CA GLU A 221 3.95 9.96 -21.30
C GLU A 221 4.25 8.48 -21.07
N VAL A 222 3.33 7.78 -20.37
CA VAL A 222 3.33 6.33 -20.24
C VAL A 222 1.90 5.82 -20.36
N GLY A 223 1.68 4.91 -21.31
CA GLY A 223 0.38 4.29 -21.55
C GLY A 223 -0.70 5.24 -22.02
N GLY A 224 -0.34 6.28 -22.76
CA GLY A 224 -1.23 7.32 -23.21
C GLY A 224 -1.64 8.32 -22.13
N HIS A 225 -1.00 8.30 -20.97
CA HIS A 225 -1.25 9.22 -19.86
C HIS A 225 -0.04 10.11 -19.61
N LYS A 226 -0.30 11.36 -19.24
CA LYS A 226 0.71 12.37 -18.93
C LYS A 226 1.03 12.35 -17.44
N TRP A 227 2.29 12.13 -17.12
CA TRP A 227 2.82 12.07 -15.78
C TRP A 227 3.85 13.15 -15.52
N TYR A 228 4.11 13.47 -14.27
CA TYR A 228 5.26 14.25 -13.83
C TYR A 228 5.74 13.79 -12.47
N VAL A 229 7.01 14.05 -12.17
CA VAL A 229 7.57 13.87 -10.84
C VAL A 229 7.46 15.18 -10.08
N GLY A 230 6.87 15.12 -8.90
CA GLY A 230 6.80 16.22 -7.94
C GLY A 230 7.80 16.03 -6.81
N MET A 231 8.41 17.11 -6.37
CA MET A 231 9.44 17.09 -5.33
C MET A 231 9.28 18.25 -4.37
N TYR A 232 9.41 17.98 -3.06
CA TYR A 232 9.70 19.00 -2.06
C TYR A 232 11.16 18.83 -1.63
N PRO A 233 12.07 19.74 -2.01
CA PRO A 233 13.51 19.57 -1.81
C PRO A 233 13.94 19.46 -0.34
N HIS A 234 13.15 20.01 0.58
CA HIS A 234 13.41 20.03 2.02
C HIS A 234 12.31 19.37 2.86
N GLY A 235 11.45 18.60 2.21
CA GLY A 235 10.30 17.96 2.83
C GLY A 235 9.00 18.74 2.66
N ASP A 236 7.91 18.06 2.86
CA ASP A 236 6.57 18.62 2.85
C ASP A 236 6.01 18.81 4.27
N LYS A 237 4.74 19.16 4.39
CA LYS A 237 4.07 19.32 5.69
C LYS A 237 4.09 18.09 6.61
N TYR A 238 4.41 16.90 6.05
CA TYR A 238 4.45 15.62 6.78
C TYR A 238 5.87 15.24 7.21
N SER A 239 6.88 15.87 6.61
CA SER A 239 8.29 15.53 6.83
C SER A 239 9.19 16.73 6.72
N THR A 240 10.07 16.90 7.69
CA THR A 240 11.18 17.84 7.69
C THR A 240 12.49 17.06 7.59
N ASP A 241 13.56 17.68 7.11
CA ASP A 241 14.90 17.08 6.97
C ASP A 241 15.02 15.91 5.99
N CYS A 242 14.01 15.72 5.12
CA CYS A 242 13.99 14.73 4.07
C CYS A 242 13.57 15.38 2.74
N ILE A 243 14.02 14.83 1.63
CA ILE A 243 13.39 15.11 0.33
C ILE A 243 12.11 14.28 0.24
N SER A 244 11.01 14.89 -0.22
CA SER A 244 9.77 14.18 -0.55
C SER A 244 9.64 14.03 -2.06
N LEU A 245 9.29 12.84 -2.54
CA LEU A 245 9.10 12.56 -3.96
C LEU A 245 7.75 11.92 -4.23
N TYR A 246 7.10 12.39 -5.29
CA TYR A 246 5.79 11.95 -5.73
C TYR A 246 5.76 11.75 -7.24
N LEU A 247 5.05 10.70 -7.69
CA LEU A 247 4.59 10.58 -9.07
C LEU A 247 3.17 11.15 -9.13
N CYS A 248 2.92 12.05 -10.07
CA CYS A 248 1.62 12.69 -10.22
C CYS A 248 1.10 12.51 -11.64
N LEU A 249 -0.21 12.32 -11.76
CA LEU A 249 -0.91 12.39 -13.03
C LEU A 249 -1.19 13.85 -13.37
N ASP A 250 -0.89 14.26 -14.59
CA ASP A 250 -1.14 15.63 -15.04
C ASP A 250 -2.65 15.91 -15.11
N ALA A 251 -3.08 17.04 -14.55
CA ALA A 251 -4.49 17.42 -14.56
C ALA A 251 -5.05 17.67 -15.98
N SER A 252 -4.17 17.94 -16.96
CA SER A 252 -4.55 18.09 -18.38
C SER A 252 -4.77 16.75 -19.09
N ASP A 253 -4.48 15.62 -18.42
CA ASP A 253 -4.75 14.31 -19.01
C ASP A 253 -6.26 14.11 -19.12
N GLU A 254 -6.72 13.83 -20.34
CA GLU A 254 -8.12 13.53 -20.64
C GLU A 254 -8.45 12.08 -20.28
N LEU A 255 -8.27 11.72 -18.98
CA LEU A 255 -8.79 10.44 -18.51
C LEU A 255 -10.30 10.38 -18.76
N ARG A 256 -10.73 9.40 -19.54
CA ARG A 256 -12.15 9.07 -19.62
C ARG A 256 -12.61 8.75 -18.19
N LEU A 257 -13.71 9.37 -17.79
CA LEU A 257 -14.31 9.26 -16.46
C LEU A 257 -14.67 7.82 -16.05
N ASP A 258 -14.61 6.88 -16.98
CA ASP A 258 -15.20 5.55 -16.83
C ASP A 258 -14.25 4.48 -16.22
N SER A 259 -12.93 4.77 -16.12
CA SER A 259 -12.03 3.83 -15.46
C SER A 259 -10.75 4.52 -14.96
N GLU A 260 -10.48 4.34 -13.68
CA GLU A 260 -9.21 4.75 -13.06
C GLU A 260 -8.11 3.74 -13.42
N LYS A 261 -6.91 4.23 -13.71
CA LYS A 261 -5.78 3.34 -14.00
C LYS A 261 -5.16 2.82 -12.71
N VAL A 262 -4.71 1.58 -12.77
CA VAL A 262 -3.99 0.95 -11.67
C VAL A 262 -2.53 0.75 -12.09
N PHE A 263 -1.62 1.18 -11.26
CA PHE A 263 -0.20 1.23 -11.61
C PHE A 263 0.71 0.86 -10.44
N ILE A 264 1.92 0.46 -10.77
CA ILE A 264 3.09 0.36 -9.87
C ILE A 264 4.08 1.43 -10.30
N MET A 265 4.65 2.14 -9.34
CA MET A 265 5.75 3.06 -9.60
C MET A 265 7.00 2.68 -8.82
N THR A 266 8.14 3.03 -9.39
CA THR A 266 9.42 3.03 -8.72
C THR A 266 10.04 4.41 -8.88
N LEU A 267 10.33 5.09 -7.76
CA LEU A 267 11.09 6.33 -7.76
C LEU A 267 12.50 6.06 -7.26
N SER A 268 13.48 6.71 -7.87
CA SER A 268 14.89 6.55 -7.50
C SER A 268 15.60 7.89 -7.52
N ILE A 269 16.50 8.12 -6.55
CA ILE A 269 17.56 9.13 -6.65
C ILE A 269 18.85 8.41 -7.03
N LEU A 270 19.43 8.85 -8.14
CA LEU A 270 20.59 8.16 -8.69
C LEU A 270 21.88 8.59 -7.99
N ASP A 271 22.62 7.63 -7.47
CA ASP A 271 24.01 7.82 -7.12
C ASP A 271 24.82 7.87 -8.42
N GLN A 272 25.27 9.05 -8.78
CA GLN A 272 25.95 9.35 -10.03
C GLN A 272 27.43 8.94 -10.02
N LYS A 273 27.99 8.58 -8.83
CA LYS A 273 29.40 8.22 -8.66
C LYS A 273 29.59 6.72 -8.44
N ASN A 274 28.76 6.11 -7.58
CA ASN A 274 29.02 4.75 -7.09
C ASN A 274 27.95 3.74 -7.58
N GLY A 275 26.87 4.20 -8.25
CA GLY A 275 25.80 3.36 -8.74
C GLY A 275 24.90 2.76 -7.66
N LYS A 276 25.02 3.20 -6.40
CA LYS A 276 24.19 2.75 -5.27
C LYS A 276 22.93 3.59 -5.17
N HIS A 277 22.06 3.45 -6.17
CA HIS A 277 20.83 4.23 -6.24
C HIS A 277 19.91 4.00 -5.04
N LEU A 278 19.31 5.07 -4.53
CA LEU A 278 18.23 4.95 -3.57
C LEU A 278 16.93 4.75 -4.33
N THR A 279 16.21 3.66 -4.05
CA THR A 279 15.03 3.26 -4.80
C THR A 279 13.92 2.86 -3.85
N ALA A 280 12.70 3.33 -4.14
CA ALA A 280 11.48 2.91 -3.47
C ALA A 280 10.43 2.49 -4.51
N THR A 281 9.83 1.32 -4.31
CA THR A 281 8.78 0.79 -5.19
C THR A 281 7.46 0.73 -4.43
N SER A 282 6.40 1.24 -5.05
CA SER A 282 5.05 1.20 -4.49
C SER A 282 4.40 -0.18 -4.58
N GLY A 283 3.28 -0.38 -3.87
CA GLY A 283 2.28 -1.37 -4.25
C GLY A 283 1.48 -0.92 -5.48
N LEU A 284 0.39 -1.62 -5.74
CA LEU A 284 -0.62 -1.20 -6.72
C LEU A 284 -1.44 -0.04 -6.14
N TRP A 285 -1.53 1.02 -6.91
CA TRP A 285 -2.33 2.21 -6.58
C TRP A 285 -3.34 2.50 -7.69
N VAL A 286 -4.52 2.96 -7.27
CA VAL A 286 -5.52 3.51 -8.18
C VAL A 286 -5.20 4.97 -8.44
N CYS A 287 -5.20 5.37 -9.71
CA CYS A 287 -4.82 6.69 -10.14
C CYS A 287 -6.03 7.58 -10.37
N ASN A 288 -6.14 8.68 -9.63
CA ASN A 288 -7.16 9.71 -9.81
C ASN A 288 -6.51 11.02 -10.26
N LYS A 289 -7.25 11.84 -11.04
CA LYS A 289 -6.79 13.14 -11.50
C LYS A 289 -6.30 14.03 -10.35
N GLY A 290 -5.17 14.67 -10.54
CA GLY A 290 -4.63 15.65 -9.61
C GLY A 290 -4.07 15.07 -8.31
N CYS A 291 -4.05 13.74 -8.16
CA CYS A 291 -3.42 13.09 -7.03
C CYS A 291 -1.95 12.79 -7.31
N GLY A 292 -1.15 12.80 -6.26
CA GLY A 292 0.24 12.35 -6.27
C GLY A 292 0.43 11.20 -5.31
N TRP A 293 1.22 10.21 -5.75
CA TRP A 293 1.60 9.05 -4.93
C TRP A 293 3.09 9.04 -4.74
N GLY A 294 3.54 8.81 -3.51
CA GLY A 294 4.97 8.85 -3.22
C GLY A 294 5.29 8.74 -1.74
N TRP A 295 6.42 9.28 -1.40
CA TRP A 295 6.96 9.20 -0.05
C TRP A 295 7.35 10.59 0.47
N PRO A 296 6.72 11.07 1.56
CA PRO A 296 7.11 12.32 2.21
C PRO A 296 8.53 12.24 2.81
N ASN A 297 8.94 11.06 3.27
CA ASN A 297 10.27 10.79 3.82
C ASN A 297 11.10 9.95 2.86
N PHE A 298 11.30 10.40 1.62
CA PHE A 298 11.97 9.58 0.62
C PHE A 298 13.45 9.37 0.97
N PHE A 299 14.16 10.44 1.29
CA PHE A 299 15.57 10.35 1.68
C PHE A 299 16.00 11.52 2.56
N GLY A 300 16.75 11.22 3.65
CA GLY A 300 17.26 12.25 4.57
C GLY A 300 18.23 13.21 3.91
N LEU A 301 18.02 14.51 4.05
CA LEU A 301 18.80 15.57 3.42
C LEU A 301 20.29 15.53 3.77
N LYS A 302 20.62 15.15 5.00
CA LYS A 302 22.02 15.00 5.43
C LYS A 302 22.76 13.99 4.57
N LYS A 303 22.16 12.82 4.30
CA LYS A 303 22.76 11.78 3.45
C LYS A 303 22.73 12.15 1.97
N LEU A 304 21.65 12.81 1.52
CA LEU A 304 21.50 13.26 0.14
C LEU A 304 22.61 14.25 -0.24
N LYS A 305 22.92 15.21 0.64
CA LYS A 305 23.91 16.26 0.42
C LYS A 305 25.35 15.84 0.77
N GLU A 306 25.57 14.61 1.21
CA GLU A 306 26.90 14.10 1.56
C GLU A 306 27.76 13.99 0.29
N PRO A 307 28.93 14.66 0.21
CA PRO A 307 29.75 14.71 -1.01
C PRO A 307 30.25 13.33 -1.48
N SER A 308 30.45 12.39 -0.55
CA SER A 308 30.85 11.01 -0.82
C SER A 308 29.69 10.15 -1.35
N GLY A 309 28.47 10.54 -1.11
CA GLY A 309 27.26 9.77 -1.44
C GLY A 309 26.92 9.71 -2.92
N GLY A 310 27.43 10.68 -3.73
CA GLY A 310 27.22 10.69 -5.18
C GLY A 310 25.79 11.02 -5.64
N TYR A 311 24.87 11.37 -4.74
CA TYR A 311 23.48 11.70 -5.09
C TYR A 311 23.34 13.12 -5.64
N VAL A 312 24.18 14.04 -5.16
CA VAL A 312 24.32 15.40 -5.70
C VAL A 312 25.73 15.56 -6.20
N VAL A 313 25.91 15.81 -7.52
CA VAL A 313 27.20 16.03 -8.16
C VAL A 313 27.22 17.40 -8.79
N GLY A 314 28.18 18.25 -8.35
CA GLY A 314 28.10 19.69 -8.59
C GLY A 314 26.88 20.24 -7.85
N SER A 315 25.91 20.76 -8.57
CA SER A 315 24.59 21.12 -8.04
C SER A 315 23.45 20.31 -8.66
N SER A 316 23.77 19.18 -9.32
CA SER A 316 22.79 18.37 -10.03
C SER A 316 22.37 17.14 -9.22
N CYS A 317 21.06 16.92 -9.10
CA CYS A 317 20.44 15.71 -8.57
C CYS A 317 19.65 15.01 -9.68
N VAL A 318 19.78 13.69 -9.82
CA VAL A 318 19.09 12.93 -10.86
C VAL A 318 18.02 12.05 -10.24
N VAL A 319 16.79 12.27 -10.64
CA VAL A 319 15.61 11.50 -10.22
C VAL A 319 15.13 10.64 -11.39
N LYS A 320 14.83 9.37 -11.12
CA LYS A 320 14.28 8.44 -12.10
C LYS A 320 12.91 7.96 -11.64
N ALA A 321 11.95 7.90 -12.56
CA ALA A 321 10.65 7.31 -12.36
C ALA A 321 10.43 6.17 -13.35
N ASP A 322 10.11 4.98 -12.83
CA ASP A 322 9.62 3.84 -13.62
C ASP A 322 8.13 3.67 -13.30
N VAL A 323 7.28 3.63 -14.32
CA VAL A 323 5.83 3.47 -14.21
C VAL A 323 5.40 2.22 -14.96
N THR A 324 4.59 1.38 -14.33
CA THR A 324 4.01 0.19 -14.94
C THR A 324 2.51 0.21 -14.74
N ILE A 325 1.74 0.31 -15.83
CA ILE A 325 0.28 0.22 -15.80
C ILE A 325 -0.11 -1.24 -15.77
N ILE A 326 -0.88 -1.62 -14.76
CA ILE A 326 -1.23 -3.01 -14.43
C ILE A 326 -2.67 -3.33 -14.83
N GLY A 327 -3.55 -2.34 -14.82
CA GLY A 327 -4.98 -2.57 -15.07
C GLY A 327 -5.81 -1.31 -14.89
N SER A 328 -7.07 -1.52 -14.57
CA SER A 328 -8.04 -0.45 -14.32
C SER A 328 -8.92 -0.76 -13.12
N SER A 329 -9.49 0.29 -12.52
CA SER A 329 -10.48 0.22 -11.46
C SER A 329 -11.73 1.00 -11.87
N ASN A 330 -12.88 0.58 -11.41
CA ASN A 330 -14.13 1.34 -11.53
C ASN A 330 -15.03 1.13 -10.32
N ASP A 331 -15.95 2.05 -10.11
CA ASP A 331 -17.07 1.86 -9.18
C ASP A 331 -18.04 0.84 -9.78
N GLY A 332 -18.57 -0.06 -8.91
CA GLY A 332 -19.45 -1.15 -9.29
C GLY A 332 -20.92 -0.73 -9.39
#